data_2b51af14801900c0e8a8ddf8a7715133
#
_entry.id   2b51af14801900c0e8a8ddf8a7715133
#
_cell.length_a   1.000
_cell.length_b   1.000
_cell.length_c   1.000
_cell.angle_alpha   90.00
_cell.angle_beta   90.00
_cell.angle_gamma   90.00
#
_symmetry.space_group_name_H-M   'P 1'
#
loop_
_entity.id
_entity.type
_entity.pdbx_description
1 polymer ?
#
loop_
_entity_poly.entity_id
_entity_poly.type
_entity_poly.pdbx_seq_one_letter_code
_entity_poly.pdbx_strand_id
1 'polypeptide(L)'
;KGMKNLIVAPFHLREKFTELIEEETRNAEKGKEASIDIKVNNLQDASIIRSLYQASYAGVKVRLNVRGVCCLQPGLKKISKNIKVTSIVDRYLEHSRIFSFYNGGKAKIFISSADLMERSFDRRVESMVEIKDSSSRKRITEILERSFKDNSHSYELESDGTYVLCKAGKGEKRFRAQSYFHGQSVKRAGKISLLKEASFTPHKPKNKMDEAI
;
A
#
# COMPACT_ATOMS: atom_id res chain seq x y z
N LYS A 1 18.03 14.29 16.62
CA LYS A 1 16.61 14.17 16.99
C LYS A 1 15.90 13.53 15.83
N GLY A 2 15.52 12.24 15.95
CA GLY A 2 14.79 11.52 14.89
C GLY A 2 13.44 12.17 14.60
N MET A 3 13.03 12.15 13.35
CA MET A 3 11.70 12.61 12.95
C MET A 3 10.66 11.63 13.49
N LYS A 4 9.85 12.03 14.47
CA LYS A 4 8.93 11.15 15.21
C LYS A 4 7.87 10.44 14.35
N ASN A 5 7.60 10.92 13.13
CA ASN A 5 6.51 10.42 12.26
C ASN A 5 6.99 10.04 10.86
N LEU A 6 8.29 10.13 10.57
CA LEU A 6 8.87 9.84 9.27
C LEU A 6 9.92 8.75 9.42
N ILE A 7 9.74 7.65 8.73
CA ILE A 7 10.66 6.52 8.68
C ILE A 7 11.39 6.60 7.34
N VAL A 8 12.71 6.53 7.35
CA VAL A 8 13.55 6.85 6.18
C VAL A 8 14.49 5.69 5.87
N ALA A 9 14.61 5.34 4.59
CA ALA A 9 15.70 4.53 4.07
C ALA A 9 16.91 5.44 3.75
N PRO A 10 18.14 4.90 3.87
CA PRO A 10 18.51 3.51 4.18
C PRO A 10 18.59 3.17 5.67
N PHE A 11 18.15 4.05 6.57
CA PHE A 11 18.42 3.94 8.01
C PHE A 11 17.51 2.93 8.74
N HIS A 12 16.17 3.16 8.72
CA HIS A 12 15.24 2.43 9.59
C HIS A 12 14.04 1.82 8.85
N LEU A 13 13.95 1.99 7.53
CA LEU A 13 12.75 1.60 6.79
C LEU A 13 12.59 0.07 6.74
N ARG A 14 13.68 -0.67 6.45
CA ARG A 14 13.68 -2.14 6.43
C ARG A 14 13.32 -2.72 7.80
N GLU A 15 13.99 -2.23 8.85
CA GLU A 15 13.73 -2.68 10.23
C GLU A 15 12.26 -2.48 10.60
N LYS A 16 11.71 -1.32 10.25
CA LYS A 16 10.32 -1.00 10.56
C LYS A 16 9.32 -1.92 9.83
N PHE A 17 9.58 -2.25 8.57
CA PHE A 17 8.75 -3.24 7.86
C PHE A 17 8.82 -4.61 8.52
N THR A 18 10.00 -5.07 8.86
CA THR A 18 10.21 -6.35 9.54
C THR A 18 9.48 -6.38 10.89
N GLU A 19 9.63 -5.35 11.71
CA GLU A 19 8.94 -5.20 13.00
C GLU A 19 7.41 -5.30 12.86
N LEU A 20 6.84 -4.59 11.88
CA LEU A 20 5.39 -4.59 11.65
C LEU A 20 4.86 -5.95 11.20
N ILE A 21 5.59 -6.66 10.34
CA ILE A 21 5.24 -8.02 9.91
C ILE A 21 5.35 -9.00 11.08
N GLU A 22 6.41 -8.90 11.88
CA GLU A 22 6.59 -9.73 13.07
C GLU A 22 5.54 -9.48 14.15
N GLU A 23 5.04 -8.25 14.30
CA GLU A 23 3.95 -7.93 15.22
C GLU A 23 2.68 -8.69 14.84
N GLU A 24 2.32 -8.72 13.54
CA GLU A 24 1.19 -9.52 13.06
C GLU A 24 1.44 -11.03 13.22
N THR A 25 2.67 -11.48 12.97
CA THR A 25 3.07 -12.88 13.18
C THR A 25 2.84 -13.30 14.64
N ARG A 26 3.35 -12.52 15.59
CA ARG A 26 3.14 -12.77 17.04
C ARG A 26 1.67 -12.71 17.45
N ASN A 27 0.86 -11.87 16.79
CA ASN A 27 -0.58 -11.85 17.04
C ASN A 27 -1.25 -13.14 16.60
N ALA A 28 -0.91 -13.64 15.41
CA ALA A 28 -1.44 -14.91 14.88
C ALA A 28 -1.01 -16.12 15.74
N GLU A 29 0.26 -16.18 16.16
CA GLU A 29 0.78 -17.23 17.05
C GLU A 29 0.03 -17.29 18.40
N LYS A 30 -0.47 -16.15 18.86
CA LYS A 30 -1.31 -16.04 20.07
C LYS A 30 -2.80 -16.34 19.80
N GLY A 31 -3.14 -16.84 18.61
CA GLY A 31 -4.52 -17.12 18.20
C GLY A 31 -5.38 -15.88 17.96
N LYS A 32 -4.78 -14.70 17.85
CA LYS A 32 -5.50 -13.46 17.55
C LYS A 32 -5.67 -13.28 16.03
N GLU A 33 -6.71 -12.54 15.65
CA GLU A 33 -6.85 -12.12 14.26
C GLU A 33 -5.65 -11.24 13.86
N ALA A 34 -5.08 -11.57 12.68
CA ALA A 34 -3.93 -10.85 12.13
C ALA A 34 -4.01 -10.78 10.60
N SER A 35 -3.75 -9.62 10.03
CA SER A 35 -3.73 -9.46 8.59
C SER A 35 -2.79 -8.36 8.11
N ILE A 36 -2.27 -8.53 6.90
CA ILE A 36 -1.38 -7.61 6.22
C ILE A 36 -1.92 -7.37 4.82
N ASP A 37 -2.17 -6.10 4.49
CA ASP A 37 -2.61 -5.66 3.18
C ASP A 37 -1.57 -4.71 2.57
N ILE A 38 -1.04 -5.06 1.43
CA ILE A 38 0.03 -4.29 0.77
C ILE A 38 -0.33 -4.00 -0.68
N LYS A 39 -0.17 -2.74 -1.08
CA LYS A 39 -0.18 -2.32 -2.48
C LYS A 39 1.16 -1.67 -2.79
N VAL A 40 1.88 -2.23 -3.78
CA VAL A 40 3.21 -1.75 -4.21
C VAL A 40 3.40 -1.93 -5.70
N ASN A 41 4.48 -1.37 -6.25
CA ASN A 41 4.82 -1.66 -7.64
C ASN A 41 5.61 -2.96 -7.76
N ASN A 42 6.60 -3.19 -6.88
CA ASN A 42 7.49 -4.35 -6.94
C ASN A 42 7.72 -4.96 -5.55
N LEU A 43 7.86 -6.27 -5.51
CA LEU A 43 8.21 -7.07 -4.34
C LEU A 43 9.35 -8.03 -4.71
N GLN A 44 10.59 -7.68 -4.33
CA GLN A 44 11.81 -8.42 -4.68
C GLN A 44 12.74 -8.66 -3.49
N ASP A 45 12.56 -7.91 -2.39
CA ASP A 45 13.44 -8.03 -1.22
C ASP A 45 13.29 -9.40 -0.54
N ALA A 46 14.36 -10.18 -0.54
CA ALA A 46 14.36 -11.55 -0.04
C ALA A 46 14.08 -11.61 1.48
N SER A 47 14.48 -10.61 2.26
CA SER A 47 14.24 -10.58 3.70
C SER A 47 12.76 -10.34 4.00
N ILE A 48 12.14 -9.39 3.32
CA ILE A 48 10.70 -9.10 3.45
C ILE A 48 9.86 -10.29 2.98
N ILE A 49 10.22 -10.93 1.86
CA ILE A 49 9.53 -12.12 1.36
C ILE A 49 9.57 -13.25 2.40
N ARG A 50 10.74 -13.50 3.02
CA ARG A 50 10.86 -14.49 4.10
C ARG A 50 9.97 -14.16 5.31
N SER A 51 9.94 -12.89 5.72
CA SER A 51 9.07 -12.44 6.83
C SER A 51 7.58 -12.65 6.50
N LEU A 52 7.15 -12.36 5.25
CA LEU A 52 5.78 -12.60 4.80
C LEU A 52 5.43 -14.10 4.77
N TYR A 53 6.38 -14.97 4.39
CA TYR A 53 6.19 -16.42 4.46
C TYR A 53 6.05 -16.90 5.90
N GLN A 54 6.86 -16.41 6.83
CA GLN A 54 6.75 -16.71 8.26
C GLN A 54 5.39 -16.26 8.82
N ALA A 55 4.95 -15.05 8.47
CA ALA A 55 3.65 -14.53 8.85
C ALA A 55 2.51 -15.44 8.34
N SER A 56 2.56 -15.83 7.06
CA SER A 56 1.58 -16.76 6.48
C SER A 56 1.59 -18.13 7.16
N TYR A 57 2.76 -18.65 7.47
CA TYR A 57 2.91 -19.92 8.19
C TYR A 57 2.26 -19.86 9.58
N ALA A 58 2.44 -18.75 10.30
CA ALA A 58 1.82 -18.49 11.60
C ALA A 58 0.29 -18.27 11.53
N GLY A 59 -0.29 -18.08 10.34
CA GLY A 59 -1.73 -17.90 10.14
C GLY A 59 -2.17 -16.50 9.77
N VAL A 60 -1.25 -15.54 9.59
CA VAL A 60 -1.58 -14.19 9.13
C VAL A 60 -2.19 -14.25 7.73
N LYS A 61 -3.32 -13.57 7.53
CA LYS A 61 -3.91 -13.36 6.19
C LYS A 61 -3.15 -12.25 5.47
N VAL A 62 -2.54 -12.53 4.34
CA VAL A 62 -1.74 -11.57 3.58
C VAL A 62 -2.35 -11.34 2.20
N ARG A 63 -2.72 -10.09 1.89
CA ARG A 63 -3.18 -9.68 0.56
C ARG A 63 -2.19 -8.70 -0.05
N LEU A 64 -1.69 -9.01 -1.22
CA LEU A 64 -0.72 -8.20 -1.94
C LEU A 64 -1.31 -7.76 -3.28
N ASN A 65 -1.19 -6.47 -3.61
CA ASN A 65 -1.44 -5.96 -4.95
C ASN A 65 -0.11 -5.44 -5.51
N VAL A 66 0.48 -6.23 -6.39
CA VAL A 66 1.82 -5.97 -6.97
C VAL A 66 1.67 -5.85 -8.47
N ARG A 67 1.84 -4.65 -9.03
CA ARG A 67 1.61 -4.41 -10.47
C ARG A 67 2.81 -4.72 -11.37
N GLY A 68 4.00 -4.83 -10.83
CA GLY A 68 5.24 -5.12 -11.54
C GLY A 68 5.84 -6.45 -11.10
N VAL A 69 7.14 -6.48 -10.83
CA VAL A 69 7.85 -7.71 -10.46
C VAL A 69 7.43 -8.20 -9.08
N CYS A 70 7.06 -9.48 -9.00
CA CYS A 70 6.78 -10.19 -7.75
C CYS A 70 7.63 -11.45 -7.68
N CYS A 71 8.60 -11.47 -6.76
CA CYS A 71 9.45 -12.64 -6.49
C CYS A 71 8.89 -13.56 -5.40
N LEU A 72 7.72 -13.23 -4.84
CA LEU A 72 7.03 -14.07 -3.87
C LEU A 72 6.11 -15.06 -4.60
N GLN A 73 6.10 -16.32 -4.18
CA GLN A 73 5.24 -17.37 -4.69
C GLN A 73 4.10 -17.62 -3.70
N PRO A 74 2.83 -17.31 -4.05
CA PRO A 74 1.68 -17.51 -3.17
C PRO A 74 1.16 -18.96 -3.22
N GLY A 75 0.25 -19.32 -2.32
CA GLY A 75 -0.56 -20.55 -2.42
C GLY A 75 0.17 -21.85 -2.09
N LEU A 76 1.44 -21.83 -1.71
CA LEU A 76 2.18 -23.04 -1.29
C LEU A 76 1.66 -23.55 0.05
N LYS A 77 1.20 -24.80 0.11
CA LYS A 77 0.47 -25.41 1.24
C LYS A 77 1.10 -25.19 2.62
N LYS A 78 2.42 -25.25 2.74
CA LYS A 78 3.13 -25.13 4.03
C LYS A 78 3.76 -23.77 4.28
N ILE A 79 3.82 -22.88 3.29
CA ILE A 79 4.63 -21.66 3.37
C ILE A 79 3.76 -20.43 3.16
N SER A 80 2.99 -20.38 2.08
CA SER A 80 2.27 -19.18 1.63
C SER A 80 0.79 -19.42 1.35
N LYS A 81 0.18 -20.42 1.99
CA LYS A 81 -1.26 -20.75 1.82
C LYS A 81 -2.21 -19.59 2.14
N ASN A 82 -1.77 -18.70 3.02
CA ASN A 82 -2.56 -17.54 3.47
C ASN A 82 -2.17 -16.26 2.72
N ILE A 83 -1.31 -16.35 1.70
CA ILE A 83 -0.92 -15.21 0.85
C ILE A 83 -1.68 -15.27 -0.45
N LYS A 84 -2.34 -14.16 -0.77
CA LYS A 84 -2.97 -13.90 -2.07
C LYS A 84 -2.27 -12.72 -2.73
N VAL A 85 -1.87 -12.89 -3.99
CA VAL A 85 -1.24 -11.83 -4.79
C VAL A 85 -2.12 -11.50 -5.97
N THR A 86 -2.39 -10.22 -6.17
CA THR A 86 -3.11 -9.71 -7.34
C THR A 86 -2.30 -8.63 -8.04
N SER A 87 -2.55 -8.46 -9.34
CA SER A 87 -1.98 -7.39 -10.15
C SER A 87 -3.09 -6.73 -10.96
N ILE A 88 -3.19 -5.41 -10.91
CA ILE A 88 -4.14 -4.67 -11.76
C ILE A 88 -3.38 -4.13 -12.97
N VAL A 89 -3.79 -4.57 -14.16
CA VAL A 89 -3.32 -4.06 -15.44
C VAL A 89 -4.50 -3.42 -16.16
N ASP A 90 -4.54 -2.10 -16.17
CA ASP A 90 -5.67 -1.34 -16.66
C ASP A 90 -5.23 -0.03 -17.33
N ARG A 91 -6.16 0.87 -17.61
CA ARG A 91 -5.95 2.12 -18.36
C ARG A 91 -4.90 3.05 -17.78
N TYR A 92 -4.87 3.17 -16.44
CA TYR A 92 -3.96 4.10 -15.76
C TYR A 92 -2.84 3.36 -15.04
N LEU A 93 -1.63 3.95 -15.07
CA LEU A 93 -0.53 3.48 -14.26
C LEU A 93 -0.82 3.80 -12.79
N GLU A 94 -0.85 2.77 -11.94
CA GLU A 94 -1.02 2.94 -10.50
C GLU A 94 0.35 2.97 -9.81
N HIS A 95 0.66 4.03 -9.07
CA HIS A 95 1.98 4.24 -8.48
C HIS A 95 1.94 4.39 -6.95
N SER A 96 0.80 4.15 -6.34
CA SER A 96 0.64 4.21 -4.89
C SER A 96 1.32 3.02 -4.21
N ARG A 97 1.98 3.27 -3.07
CA ARG A 97 2.47 2.24 -2.16
C ARG A 97 1.80 2.46 -0.82
N ILE A 98 1.02 1.46 -0.42
CA ILE A 98 0.17 1.49 0.77
C ILE A 98 0.39 0.20 1.54
N PHE A 99 0.51 0.33 2.85
CA PHE A 99 0.73 -0.77 3.77
C PHE A 99 -0.26 -0.66 4.92
N SER A 100 -0.96 -1.74 5.21
CA SER A 100 -1.91 -1.82 6.31
C SER A 100 -1.67 -3.09 7.11
N PHE A 101 -1.51 -2.94 8.42
CA PHE A 101 -1.33 -4.01 9.39
C PHE A 101 -2.49 -3.96 10.37
N TYR A 102 -3.13 -5.09 10.66
CA TYR A 102 -4.37 -5.17 11.46
C TYR A 102 -4.18 -4.69 12.90
N ASN A 103 -3.05 -5.04 13.52
CA ASN A 103 -2.63 -4.56 14.83
C ASN A 103 -3.73 -4.70 15.89
N GLY A 104 -4.33 -5.90 16.00
CA GLY A 104 -5.36 -6.19 16.99
C GLY A 104 -6.61 -5.33 16.88
N GLY A 105 -7.02 -4.97 15.65
CA GLY A 105 -8.21 -4.14 15.36
C GLY A 105 -7.94 -2.62 15.32
N LYS A 106 -6.73 -2.17 15.69
CA LYS A 106 -6.29 -0.77 15.59
C LYS A 106 -5.30 -0.61 14.45
N ALA A 107 -5.74 -0.92 13.22
CA ALA A 107 -4.87 -0.99 12.06
C ALA A 107 -3.87 0.16 11.96
N LYS A 108 -2.59 -0.17 11.71
CA LYS A 108 -1.54 0.79 11.36
C LYS A 108 -1.48 0.91 9.84
N ILE A 109 -1.69 2.11 9.31
CA ILE A 109 -1.74 2.37 7.88
C ILE A 109 -0.62 3.33 7.50
N PHE A 110 0.15 2.96 6.47
CA PHE A 110 1.27 3.75 5.99
C PHE A 110 1.17 3.99 4.49
N ILE A 111 1.72 5.11 4.05
CA ILE A 111 2.09 5.37 2.66
C ILE A 111 3.59 5.53 2.55
N SER A 112 4.17 5.14 1.41
CA SER A 112 5.61 5.21 1.20
C SER A 112 5.97 5.57 -0.23
N SER A 113 7.17 6.12 -0.42
CA SER A 113 7.82 6.24 -1.72
C SER A 113 8.53 4.94 -2.14
N ALA A 114 8.84 4.06 -1.18
CA ALA A 114 9.59 2.82 -1.39
C ALA A 114 8.72 1.69 -1.93
N ASP A 115 9.26 0.95 -2.88
CA ASP A 115 8.87 -0.43 -3.17
C ASP A 115 9.58 -1.41 -2.22
N LEU A 116 9.12 -2.65 -2.15
CA LEU A 116 9.73 -3.70 -1.35
C LEU A 116 10.90 -4.35 -2.13
N MET A 117 11.95 -3.55 -2.33
CA MET A 117 13.15 -3.90 -3.11
C MET A 117 14.40 -3.53 -2.32
N GLU A 118 15.48 -4.32 -2.49
CA GLU A 118 16.79 -4.03 -1.89
C GLU A 118 17.26 -2.60 -2.18
N ARG A 119 17.18 -2.16 -3.44
CA ARG A 119 17.60 -0.79 -3.81
C ARG A 119 16.81 0.30 -3.10
N SER A 120 15.52 0.07 -2.80
CA SER A 120 14.68 1.03 -2.08
C SER A 120 15.05 1.11 -0.61
N PHE A 121 15.50 0.01 -0.02
CA PHE A 121 15.88 -0.03 1.39
C PHE A 121 17.33 0.41 1.65
N ASP A 122 18.25 0.11 0.73
CA ASP A 122 19.67 0.18 1.01
C ASP A 122 20.41 1.25 0.17
N ARG A 123 19.86 1.68 -0.98
CA ARG A 123 20.55 2.51 -1.96
C ARG A 123 19.84 3.81 -2.33
N ARG A 124 18.63 4.01 -1.83
CA ARG A 124 17.82 5.21 -2.12
C ARG A 124 17.42 5.90 -0.83
N VAL A 125 17.20 7.19 -0.93
CA VAL A 125 16.49 7.94 0.11
C VAL A 125 15.00 7.78 -0.16
N GLU A 126 14.34 7.00 0.67
CA GLU A 126 12.90 6.74 0.60
C GLU A 126 12.26 7.07 1.94
N SER A 127 10.97 7.30 1.94
CA SER A 127 10.22 7.66 3.14
C SER A 127 8.94 6.86 3.30
N MET A 128 8.56 6.61 4.55
CA MET A 128 7.28 6.03 4.94
C MET A 128 6.68 6.83 6.08
N VAL A 129 5.39 7.11 5.98
CA VAL A 129 4.63 7.92 6.95
C VAL A 129 3.40 7.16 7.40
N GLU A 130 3.16 7.11 8.72
CA GLU A 130 1.93 6.59 9.29
C GLU A 130 0.79 7.60 9.13
N ILE A 131 -0.34 7.14 8.61
CA ILE A 131 -1.54 7.96 8.45
C ILE A 131 -2.38 7.89 9.72
N LYS A 132 -2.45 8.99 10.44
CA LYS A 132 -3.18 9.11 11.72
C LYS A 132 -4.55 9.77 11.57
N ASP A 133 -4.70 10.70 10.63
CA ASP A 133 -5.97 11.38 10.36
C ASP A 133 -7.04 10.40 9.89
N SER A 134 -8.23 10.46 10.52
CA SER A 134 -9.32 9.50 10.31
C SER A 134 -9.89 9.54 8.89
N SER A 135 -9.98 10.73 8.29
CA SER A 135 -10.52 10.92 6.93
C SER A 135 -9.58 10.34 5.88
N SER A 136 -8.28 10.60 6.02
CA SER A 136 -7.22 10.05 5.19
C SER A 136 -7.11 8.53 5.33
N ARG A 137 -7.19 8.01 6.54
CA ARG A 137 -7.24 6.55 6.81
C ARG A 137 -8.39 5.89 6.08
N LYS A 138 -9.61 6.42 6.22
CA LYS A 138 -10.81 5.91 5.54
C LYS A 138 -10.60 5.86 4.02
N ARG A 139 -10.05 6.92 3.43
CA ARG A 139 -9.79 7.00 1.99
C ARG A 139 -8.74 5.99 1.54
N ILE A 140 -7.64 5.83 2.28
CA ILE A 140 -6.56 4.89 1.93
C ILE A 140 -7.04 3.44 2.09
N THR A 141 -7.78 3.13 3.14
CA THR A 141 -8.42 1.82 3.31
C THR A 141 -9.37 1.52 2.14
N GLU A 142 -10.18 2.52 1.71
CA GLU A 142 -11.04 2.36 0.53
C GLU A 142 -10.21 2.04 -0.74
N ILE A 143 -9.06 2.69 -0.93
CA ILE A 143 -8.18 2.40 -2.08
C ILE A 143 -7.72 0.93 -2.06
N LEU A 144 -7.24 0.44 -0.92
CA LEU A 144 -6.83 -0.96 -0.76
C LEU A 144 -7.99 -1.92 -1.04
N GLU A 145 -9.11 -1.73 -0.36
CA GLU A 145 -10.28 -2.62 -0.50
C GLU A 145 -10.84 -2.65 -1.92
N ARG A 146 -10.90 -1.50 -2.59
CA ARG A 146 -11.37 -1.44 -3.97
C ARG A 146 -10.38 -2.08 -4.94
N SER A 147 -9.09 -1.95 -4.70
CA SER A 147 -8.07 -2.66 -5.50
C SER A 147 -8.21 -4.18 -5.38
N PHE A 148 -8.41 -4.70 -4.17
CA PHE A 148 -8.60 -6.15 -3.96
C PHE A 148 -9.97 -6.68 -4.45
N LYS A 149 -10.95 -5.80 -4.64
CA LYS A 149 -12.27 -6.17 -5.18
C LYS A 149 -12.37 -6.14 -6.70
N ASP A 150 -11.33 -5.68 -7.40
CA ASP A 150 -11.36 -5.68 -8.87
C ASP A 150 -11.43 -7.12 -9.39
N ASN A 151 -12.54 -7.43 -10.09
CA ASN A 151 -12.79 -8.73 -10.70
C ASN A 151 -12.97 -8.63 -12.23
N SER A 152 -12.33 -7.62 -12.83
CA SER A 152 -12.45 -7.37 -14.27
C SER A 152 -11.14 -7.03 -14.98
N HIS A 153 -10.17 -6.42 -14.29
CA HIS A 153 -8.86 -6.04 -14.80
C HIS A 153 -7.74 -6.41 -13.83
N SER A 154 -8.05 -7.19 -12.81
CA SER A 154 -7.10 -7.78 -11.88
C SER A 154 -6.73 -9.19 -12.32
N TYR A 155 -5.48 -9.55 -12.11
CA TYR A 155 -4.94 -10.89 -12.34
C TYR A 155 -4.47 -11.45 -11.01
N GLU A 156 -4.79 -12.69 -10.70
CA GLU A 156 -4.30 -13.40 -9.53
C GLU A 156 -3.05 -14.19 -9.91
N LEU A 157 -2.00 -14.09 -9.10
CA LEU A 157 -0.79 -14.89 -9.25
C LEU A 157 -1.01 -16.25 -8.61
N GLU A 158 -0.85 -17.29 -9.42
CA GLU A 158 -0.97 -18.69 -8.96
C GLU A 158 0.37 -19.22 -8.42
N SER A 159 0.32 -20.38 -7.77
CA SER A 159 1.51 -21.00 -7.16
C SER A 159 2.54 -21.50 -8.17
N ASP A 160 2.19 -21.63 -9.43
CA ASP A 160 3.09 -22.00 -10.53
C ASP A 160 3.74 -20.79 -11.22
N GLY A 161 3.42 -19.55 -10.76
CA GLY A 161 3.92 -18.31 -11.34
C GLY A 161 3.06 -17.74 -12.47
N THR A 162 1.97 -18.39 -12.83
CA THR A 162 1.04 -17.88 -13.85
C THR A 162 0.11 -16.81 -13.29
N TYR A 163 -0.30 -15.86 -14.15
CA TYR A 163 -1.30 -14.86 -13.80
C TYR A 163 -2.62 -15.18 -14.48
N VAL A 164 -3.66 -15.37 -13.68
CA VAL A 164 -5.01 -15.69 -14.15
C VAL A 164 -5.93 -14.49 -13.97
N LEU A 165 -6.64 -14.10 -15.04
CA LEU A 165 -7.60 -13.00 -15.00
C LEU A 165 -8.74 -13.29 -14.01
N CYS A 166 -8.89 -12.42 -13.01
CA CYS A 166 -10.03 -12.47 -12.09
C CYS A 166 -11.34 -12.17 -12.84
N LYS A 167 -12.32 -13.04 -12.66
CA LYS A 167 -13.65 -12.89 -13.29
C LYS A 167 -14.72 -12.83 -12.21
N ALA A 168 -15.72 -11.99 -12.45
CA ALA A 168 -16.91 -11.97 -11.59
C ALA A 168 -17.55 -13.37 -11.56
N GLY A 169 -17.83 -13.87 -10.37
CA GLY A 169 -18.55 -15.13 -10.17
C GLY A 169 -19.99 -15.06 -10.64
N LYS A 170 -20.68 -16.22 -10.69
CA LYS A 170 -22.10 -16.29 -11.05
C LYS A 170 -22.93 -15.45 -10.07
N GLY A 171 -23.62 -14.42 -10.57
CA GLY A 171 -24.43 -13.49 -9.76
C GLY A 171 -23.64 -12.34 -9.11
N GLU A 172 -22.31 -12.32 -9.23
CA GLU A 172 -21.46 -11.22 -8.77
C GLU A 172 -21.42 -10.08 -9.79
N LYS A 173 -21.53 -8.83 -9.32
CA LYS A 173 -21.39 -7.67 -10.21
C LYS A 173 -19.95 -7.47 -10.61
N ARG A 174 -19.72 -7.24 -11.91
CA ARG A 174 -18.43 -6.85 -12.42
C ARG A 174 -18.01 -5.52 -11.79
N PHE A 175 -16.80 -5.50 -11.23
CA PHE A 175 -16.22 -4.33 -10.58
C PHE A 175 -14.85 -4.02 -11.15
N ARG A 176 -14.65 -2.76 -11.54
CA ARG A 176 -13.39 -2.23 -12.07
C ARG A 176 -12.94 -1.07 -11.20
N ALA A 177 -11.85 -1.24 -10.46
CA ALA A 177 -11.35 -0.28 -9.48
C ALA A 177 -11.04 1.08 -10.10
N GLN A 178 -10.38 1.13 -11.25
CA GLN A 178 -10.04 2.39 -11.91
C GLN A 178 -11.27 3.16 -12.40
N SER A 179 -12.30 2.48 -12.91
CA SER A 179 -13.56 3.14 -13.27
C SER A 179 -14.26 3.72 -12.05
N TYR A 180 -14.24 2.99 -10.93
CA TYR A 180 -14.78 3.50 -9.67
C TYR A 180 -14.08 4.77 -9.22
N PHE A 181 -12.74 4.79 -9.17
CA PHE A 181 -11.96 5.97 -8.74
C PHE A 181 -12.10 7.14 -9.72
N HIS A 182 -12.13 6.87 -11.02
CA HIS A 182 -12.40 7.89 -12.03
C HIS A 182 -13.76 8.57 -11.79
N GLY A 183 -14.83 7.78 -11.61
CA GLY A 183 -16.14 8.32 -11.30
C GLY A 183 -16.19 9.14 -10.02
N GLN A 184 -15.46 8.73 -8.98
CA GLN A 184 -15.33 9.52 -7.75
C GLN A 184 -14.58 10.84 -7.98
N SER A 185 -13.53 10.83 -8.80
CA SER A 185 -12.76 12.03 -9.13
C SER A 185 -13.59 13.04 -9.94
N VAL A 186 -14.35 12.58 -10.92
CA VAL A 186 -15.27 13.43 -11.70
C VAL A 186 -16.32 14.07 -10.80
N LYS A 187 -16.97 13.30 -9.90
CA LYS A 187 -17.93 13.84 -8.93
C LYS A 187 -17.34 14.91 -8.02
N ARG A 188 -16.07 14.74 -7.61
CA ARG A 188 -15.37 15.73 -6.78
C ARG A 188 -15.01 16.98 -7.57
N ALA A 189 -14.50 16.84 -8.80
CA ALA A 189 -14.20 17.96 -9.68
C ALA A 189 -15.44 18.85 -9.93
N GLY A 190 -16.61 18.25 -10.19
CA GLY A 190 -17.85 18.98 -10.32
C GLY A 190 -18.26 19.78 -9.08
N LYS A 191 -17.86 19.34 -7.88
CA LYS A 191 -18.06 20.09 -6.62
C LYS A 191 -17.03 21.21 -6.43
N ILE A 192 -15.80 21.04 -6.91
CA ILE A 192 -14.70 22.01 -6.77
C ILE A 192 -14.88 23.18 -7.75
N SER A 193 -15.46 22.98 -8.92
CA SER A 193 -15.73 24.07 -9.89
C SER A 193 -16.71 25.12 -9.36
N LEU A 194 -17.40 24.85 -8.25
CA LEU A 194 -18.24 25.79 -7.51
C LEU A 194 -17.45 26.59 -6.45
N LEU A 195 -16.22 26.24 -6.16
CA LEU A 195 -15.33 26.98 -5.26
C LEU A 195 -14.52 27.93 -6.12
N LYS A 196 -14.68 29.24 -5.87
CA LYS A 196 -13.92 30.31 -6.55
C LYS A 196 -12.44 29.96 -6.66
N GLU A 197 -11.82 30.23 -7.81
CA GLU A 197 -10.39 30.10 -8.04
C GLU A 197 -9.60 30.77 -6.90
N ALA A 198 -8.92 30.00 -6.13
CA ALA A 198 -7.97 30.52 -5.14
C ALA A 198 -6.76 31.03 -5.94
N SER A 199 -6.66 32.35 -6.07
CA SER A 199 -5.46 32.96 -6.68
C SER A 199 -4.27 32.73 -5.74
N PHE A 200 -3.27 32.01 -6.24
CA PHE A 200 -2.00 31.85 -5.53
C PHE A 200 -1.21 33.15 -5.64
N THR A 201 -1.04 33.85 -4.52
CA THR A 201 -0.17 35.04 -4.45
C THR A 201 1.19 34.58 -3.91
N PRO A 202 2.27 34.61 -4.71
CA PRO A 202 3.59 34.23 -4.24
C PRO A 202 4.03 35.13 -3.07
N HIS A 203 4.49 34.53 -1.99
CA HIS A 203 5.06 35.30 -0.89
C HIS A 203 6.39 35.91 -1.33
N LYS A 204 6.43 37.24 -1.49
CA LYS A 204 7.71 37.95 -1.71
C LYS A 204 8.47 37.99 -0.37
N PRO A 205 9.70 37.47 -0.30
CA PRO A 205 10.51 37.61 0.92
C PRO A 205 10.69 39.13 1.17
N LYS A 206 10.45 39.58 2.40
CA LYS A 206 10.76 40.92 2.83
C LYS A 206 12.28 41.12 2.69
N ASN A 207 12.73 41.99 1.81
CA ASN A 207 14.12 42.40 1.76
C ASN A 207 14.47 43.08 3.09
N LYS A 208 15.39 42.50 3.84
CA LYS A 208 15.96 43.08 5.10
C LYS A 208 16.81 44.34 4.85
N MET A 209 16.79 44.92 3.66
CA MET A 209 17.59 46.12 3.32
C MET A 209 16.87 47.45 3.45
N ASP A 210 15.56 47.45 3.75
CA ASP A 210 14.80 48.71 3.83
C ASP A 210 14.66 49.29 5.26
N GLU A 211 15.36 48.73 6.25
CA GLU A 211 15.36 49.25 7.63
C GLU A 211 16.70 49.88 8.07
N ALA A 212 17.57 50.26 7.14
CA ALA A 212 18.83 50.91 7.42
C ALA A 212 19.04 52.15 6.52
N ILE A 213 18.19 53.17 6.67
CA ILE A 213 18.49 54.57 6.34
C ILE A 213 17.72 55.46 7.32
#